data_f9647180ece58cd11e864cf7e3397954
#
_entry.id   f9647180ece58cd11e864cf7e3397954
#
_cell.length_a   1.000
_cell.length_b   1.000
_cell.length_c   1.000
_cell.angle_alpha   90.00
_cell.angle_beta   90.00
_cell.angle_gamma   90.00
#
_symmetry.space_group_name_H-M   'P 1'
#
loop_
_entity.id
_entity.type
_entity.pdbx_description
1 polymer ?
#
loop_
_entity_poly.entity_id
_entity_poly.type
_entity_poly.pdbx_seq_one_letter_code
_entity_poly.pdbx_strand_id
1 'polypeptide(L)'
;MRDVEFGAGVRIVEPCNLYGCKIGDDCFVGPFTEIQSGVVIGARTRVQSHAFICELVTIGEDCFVGHGVMFVNDTFSTGGPARGRKDLWRETVIGNRVSIGSNATIMPVRIADDVVIGAGSVVTRDITTSGTYAGNPARRLLTDK
;
A
#
# COMPACT_ATOMS: atom_id res chain seq x y z
N MET A 1 -7.84 16.41 -7.22
CA MET A 1 -7.28 15.24 -7.93
C MET A 1 -6.71 15.70 -9.25
N ARG A 2 -5.48 15.35 -9.56
CA ARG A 2 -4.79 15.80 -10.75
C ARG A 2 -4.14 14.65 -11.47
N ASP A 3 -4.34 14.57 -12.78
CA ASP A 3 -3.64 13.62 -13.66
C ASP A 3 -3.80 12.16 -13.19
N VAL A 4 -5.00 11.80 -12.78
CA VAL A 4 -5.32 10.43 -12.35
C VAL A 4 -5.98 9.69 -13.49
N GLU A 5 -5.49 8.48 -13.79
CA GLU A 5 -6.14 7.59 -14.73
C GLU A 5 -7.05 6.64 -13.96
N PHE A 6 -8.34 6.69 -14.25
CA PHE A 6 -9.34 5.83 -13.61
C PHE A 6 -9.82 4.77 -14.58
N GLY A 7 -9.90 3.53 -14.12
CA GLY A 7 -10.62 2.49 -14.81
C GLY A 7 -12.14 2.69 -14.72
N ALA A 8 -12.89 1.74 -15.22
CA ALA A 8 -14.34 1.78 -15.16
C ALA A 8 -14.84 1.42 -13.75
N GLY A 9 -15.92 2.05 -13.32
CA GLY A 9 -16.58 1.69 -12.06
C GLY A 9 -15.86 2.09 -10.78
N VAL A 10 -14.86 2.96 -10.86
CA VAL A 10 -14.11 3.41 -9.70
C VAL A 10 -14.99 4.32 -8.84
N ARG A 11 -14.95 4.10 -7.53
CA ARG A 11 -15.68 4.92 -6.55
C ARG A 11 -14.70 5.62 -5.64
N ILE A 12 -14.76 6.94 -5.61
CA ILE A 12 -13.92 7.79 -4.77
C ILE A 12 -14.82 8.54 -3.80
N VAL A 13 -14.50 8.48 -2.52
CA VAL A 13 -15.17 9.28 -1.49
C VAL A 13 -14.28 10.46 -1.13
N GLU A 14 -14.68 11.65 -1.51
CA GLU A 14 -13.91 12.86 -1.21
C GLU A 14 -14.13 13.33 0.23
N PRO A 15 -13.20 14.11 0.80
CA PRO A 15 -11.99 14.62 0.14
C PRO A 15 -10.86 13.59 0.11
N CYS A 16 -10.15 13.56 -1.01
CA CYS A 16 -8.95 12.74 -1.20
C CYS A 16 -7.88 13.56 -1.92
N ASN A 17 -6.62 13.18 -1.74
CA ASN A 17 -5.52 13.79 -2.47
C ASN A 17 -4.88 12.73 -3.37
N LEU A 18 -5.39 12.62 -4.59
CA LEU A 18 -4.89 11.68 -5.59
C LEU A 18 -4.24 12.45 -6.73
N TYR A 19 -3.02 12.09 -7.10
CA TYR A 19 -2.37 12.74 -8.24
C TYR A 19 -1.37 11.83 -8.92
N GLY A 20 -1.34 11.87 -10.25
CA GLY A 20 -0.36 11.17 -11.08
C GLY A 20 -0.40 9.66 -10.99
N CYS A 21 -1.47 9.07 -10.48
CA CYS A 21 -1.58 7.64 -10.24
C CYS A 21 -2.57 6.98 -11.21
N LYS A 22 -2.54 5.65 -11.23
CA LYS A 22 -3.47 4.83 -12.01
C LYS A 22 -4.27 3.96 -11.08
N ILE A 23 -5.58 4.01 -11.20
CA ILE A 23 -6.50 3.23 -10.37
C ILE A 23 -7.33 2.34 -11.28
N GLY A 24 -7.22 1.03 -11.10
CA GLY A 24 -7.86 0.04 -11.96
C GLY A 24 -9.37 -0.02 -11.79
N ASP A 25 -9.99 -0.88 -12.59
CA ASP A 25 -11.44 -1.03 -12.64
C ASP A 25 -12.01 -1.43 -11.27
N ASP A 26 -13.18 -0.90 -10.97
CA ASP A 26 -13.97 -1.29 -9.80
C ASP A 26 -13.26 -1.11 -8.47
N CYS A 27 -12.27 -0.24 -8.41
CA CYS A 27 -11.61 0.11 -7.15
C CYS A 27 -12.47 1.03 -6.31
N PHE A 28 -12.20 1.01 -5.01
CA PHE A 28 -12.79 1.94 -4.05
C PHE A 28 -11.68 2.68 -3.33
N VAL A 29 -11.83 4.00 -3.17
CA VAL A 29 -10.92 4.82 -2.37
C VAL A 29 -11.73 5.62 -1.36
N GLY A 30 -11.45 5.39 -0.09
CA GLY A 30 -12.12 6.07 1.02
C GLY A 30 -11.61 7.49 1.23
N PRO A 31 -12.32 8.28 2.06
CA PRO A 31 -11.99 9.68 2.28
C PRO A 31 -10.66 9.86 3.02
N PHE A 32 -10.05 11.01 2.84
CA PHE A 32 -8.79 11.41 3.50
C PHE A 32 -7.62 10.50 3.12
N THR A 33 -7.69 9.86 1.97
CA THR A 33 -6.60 9.04 1.42
C THR A 33 -5.71 9.91 0.56
N GLU A 34 -4.39 9.69 0.64
CA GLU A 34 -3.46 10.28 -0.31
C GLU A 34 -2.79 9.18 -1.12
N ILE A 35 -2.82 9.34 -2.45
CA ILE A 35 -2.14 8.43 -3.39
C ILE A 35 -1.28 9.28 -4.32
N GLN A 36 0.01 9.05 -4.29
CA GLN A 36 0.98 9.91 -4.96
C GLN A 36 1.30 9.45 -6.38
N SER A 37 2.10 10.27 -7.04
CA SER A 37 2.45 10.10 -8.45
C SER A 37 3.13 8.76 -8.73
N GLY A 38 2.77 8.14 -9.83
CA GLY A 38 3.36 6.89 -10.28
C GLY A 38 2.82 5.63 -9.61
N VAL A 39 1.96 5.77 -8.60
CA VAL A 39 1.33 4.61 -7.96
C VAL A 39 0.37 3.93 -8.94
N VAL A 40 0.40 2.61 -8.94
CA VAL A 40 -0.53 1.78 -9.73
C VAL A 40 -1.30 0.87 -8.79
N ILE A 41 -2.62 0.92 -8.89
CA ILE A 41 -3.52 0.08 -8.11
C ILE A 41 -4.33 -0.79 -9.06
N GLY A 42 -4.23 -2.10 -8.87
CA GLY A 42 -4.92 -3.09 -9.68
C GLY A 42 -6.43 -3.10 -9.44
N ALA A 43 -7.15 -3.75 -10.34
CA ALA A 43 -8.61 -3.77 -10.33
C ALA A 43 -9.17 -4.36 -9.05
N ARG A 44 -10.37 -3.91 -8.66
CA ARG A 44 -11.14 -4.43 -7.52
C ARG A 44 -10.41 -4.34 -6.18
N THR A 45 -9.46 -3.44 -6.07
CA THR A 45 -8.75 -3.16 -4.82
C THR A 45 -9.50 -2.07 -4.05
N ARG A 46 -9.59 -2.24 -2.74
CA ARG A 46 -10.22 -1.27 -1.84
C ARG A 46 -9.17 -0.62 -0.98
N VAL A 47 -9.12 0.70 -1.03
CA VAL A 47 -8.25 1.52 -0.19
C VAL A 47 -9.14 2.27 0.80
N GLN A 48 -8.97 1.98 2.08
CA GLN A 48 -9.82 2.55 3.10
C GLN A 48 -9.31 3.93 3.54
N SER A 49 -10.14 4.63 4.30
CA SER A 49 -9.87 6.01 4.70
C SER A 49 -8.53 6.17 5.41
N HIS A 50 -7.92 7.33 5.24
CA HIS A 50 -6.67 7.74 5.89
C HIS A 50 -5.44 6.93 5.47
N ALA A 51 -5.51 6.13 4.42
CA ALA A 51 -4.33 5.44 3.90
C ALA A 51 -3.40 6.44 3.20
N PHE A 52 -2.11 6.20 3.32
CA PHE A 52 -1.09 6.97 2.60
C PHE A 52 -0.30 6.03 1.70
N ILE A 53 -0.38 6.25 0.40
CA ILE A 53 0.32 5.43 -0.58
C ILE A 53 1.28 6.34 -1.35
N CYS A 54 2.56 6.23 -1.02
CA CYS A 54 3.61 7.10 -1.55
C CYS A 54 4.07 6.66 -2.94
N GLU A 55 4.86 7.50 -3.58
CA GLU A 55 5.49 7.16 -4.86
C GLU A 55 6.25 5.84 -4.77
N LEU A 56 6.35 5.13 -5.88
CA LEU A 56 7.03 3.84 -6.06
C LEU A 56 6.28 2.65 -5.46
N VAL A 57 5.00 2.79 -5.17
CA VAL A 57 4.17 1.68 -4.69
C VAL A 57 3.32 1.15 -5.83
N THR A 58 3.33 -0.17 -6.00
CA THR A 58 2.44 -0.88 -6.93
C THR A 58 1.64 -1.90 -6.12
N ILE A 59 0.33 -1.88 -6.28
CA ILE A 59 -0.59 -2.78 -5.58
C ILE A 59 -1.37 -3.58 -6.62
N GLY A 60 -1.45 -4.89 -6.42
CA GLY A 60 -2.13 -5.79 -7.33
C GLY A 60 -3.64 -5.70 -7.28
N GLU A 61 -4.30 -6.73 -7.81
CA GLU A 61 -5.75 -6.82 -7.91
C GLU A 61 -6.35 -7.47 -6.66
N ASP A 62 -7.62 -7.17 -6.40
CA ASP A 62 -8.39 -7.79 -5.33
C ASP A 62 -7.74 -7.63 -3.95
N CYS A 63 -7.05 -6.53 -3.74
CA CYS A 63 -6.41 -6.23 -2.46
C CYS A 63 -7.32 -5.41 -1.56
N PHE A 64 -7.00 -5.43 -0.27
CA PHE A 64 -7.64 -4.57 0.73
C PHE A 64 -6.55 -3.83 1.50
N VAL A 65 -6.55 -2.51 1.39
CA VAL A 65 -5.64 -1.65 2.15
C VAL A 65 -6.45 -1.00 3.26
N GLY A 66 -6.20 -1.41 4.48
CA GLY A 66 -6.98 -0.99 5.64
C GLY A 66 -6.83 0.49 6.00
N HIS A 67 -7.66 0.93 6.93
CA HIS A 67 -7.66 2.32 7.39
C HIS A 67 -6.32 2.71 7.97
N GLY A 68 -5.79 3.85 7.58
CA GLY A 68 -4.57 4.37 8.15
C GLY A 68 -3.30 3.60 7.81
N VAL A 69 -3.34 2.72 6.83
CA VAL A 69 -2.12 2.02 6.38
C VAL A 69 -1.15 3.02 5.77
N MET A 70 0.11 2.94 6.18
CA MET A 70 1.16 3.86 5.72
C MET A 70 2.22 3.10 4.95
N PHE A 71 2.47 3.54 3.71
CA PHE A 71 3.59 3.04 2.93
C PHE A 71 4.77 3.99 3.07
N VAL A 72 5.98 3.46 3.04
CA VAL A 72 7.22 4.20 3.22
C VAL A 72 8.12 3.93 2.01
N ASN A 73 8.72 4.97 1.43
CA ASN A 73 9.70 4.81 0.35
C ASN A 73 11.08 5.34 0.72
N ASP A 74 11.18 6.15 1.77
CA ASP A 74 12.43 6.76 2.23
C ASP A 74 12.92 6.01 3.48
N THR A 75 14.01 5.29 3.36
CA THR A 75 14.55 4.46 4.44
C THR A 75 15.62 5.16 5.26
N PHE A 76 15.82 6.47 5.03
CA PHE A 76 16.86 7.25 5.71
C PHE A 76 18.26 6.65 5.52
N SER A 77 18.53 6.17 4.31
CA SER A 77 19.77 5.46 4.02
C SER A 77 21.05 6.28 4.24
N THR A 78 20.92 7.60 4.27
CA THR A 78 22.06 8.50 4.53
C THR A 78 22.00 9.13 5.92
N GLY A 79 21.16 8.58 6.80
CA GLY A 79 21.03 9.05 8.18
C GLY A 79 19.93 10.09 8.38
N GLY A 80 19.12 10.36 7.36
CA GLY A 80 18.01 11.30 7.42
C GLY A 80 17.19 11.26 6.13
N PRO A 81 16.21 12.15 5.98
CA PRO A 81 15.37 12.18 4.79
C PRO A 81 16.18 12.39 3.51
N ALA A 82 15.66 11.87 2.41
CA ALA A 82 16.30 11.96 1.10
C ALA A 82 16.42 13.40 0.58
N ARG A 83 15.60 14.32 1.08
CA ARG A 83 15.60 15.75 0.74
C ARG A 83 15.50 16.02 -0.76
N GLY A 84 14.55 15.32 -1.40
CA GLY A 84 14.31 15.48 -2.83
C GLY A 84 15.15 14.59 -3.73
N ARG A 85 16.07 13.84 -3.16
CA ARG A 85 16.86 12.86 -3.93
C ARG A 85 16.07 11.56 -4.07
N LYS A 86 15.17 11.53 -5.04
CA LYS A 86 14.27 10.39 -5.26
C LYS A 86 15.02 9.10 -5.65
N ASP A 87 16.25 9.20 -6.09
CA ASP A 87 17.11 8.06 -6.35
C ASP A 87 17.42 7.24 -5.09
N LEU A 88 17.22 7.84 -3.91
CA LEU A 88 17.38 7.16 -2.62
C LEU A 88 16.12 6.43 -2.15
N TRP A 89 14.98 6.70 -2.79
CA TRP A 89 13.73 6.03 -2.43
C TRP A 89 13.70 4.60 -2.98
N ARG A 90 12.98 3.75 -2.30
CA ARG A 90 12.84 2.33 -2.67
C ARG A 90 11.40 1.98 -2.96
N GLU A 91 11.20 1.05 -3.88
CA GLU A 91 9.86 0.63 -4.30
C GLU A 91 9.25 -0.41 -3.36
N THR A 92 7.93 -0.45 -3.38
CA THR A 92 7.12 -1.50 -2.74
C THR A 92 6.24 -2.14 -3.80
N VAL A 93 6.19 -3.46 -3.82
CA VAL A 93 5.32 -4.21 -4.74
C VAL A 93 4.45 -5.16 -3.92
N ILE A 94 3.15 -4.95 -4.00
CA ILE A 94 2.16 -5.79 -3.34
C ILE A 94 1.50 -6.67 -4.40
N GLY A 95 1.47 -7.96 -4.15
CA GLY A 95 0.85 -8.93 -5.04
C GLY A 95 -0.67 -8.82 -5.07
N ASN A 96 -1.32 -9.85 -5.55
CA ASN A 96 -2.78 -9.91 -5.67
C ASN A 96 -3.40 -10.53 -4.42
N ARG A 97 -4.64 -10.16 -4.10
CA ARG A 97 -5.39 -10.73 -2.98
C ARG A 97 -4.65 -10.60 -1.65
N VAL A 98 -4.01 -9.44 -1.45
CA VAL A 98 -3.33 -9.12 -0.21
C VAL A 98 -4.25 -8.25 0.64
N SER A 99 -4.41 -8.60 1.91
CA SER A 99 -5.21 -7.82 2.85
C SER A 99 -4.30 -7.24 3.92
N ILE A 100 -4.32 -5.92 4.06
CA ILE A 100 -3.46 -5.20 5.00
C ILE A 100 -4.35 -4.55 6.06
N GLY A 101 -4.15 -4.95 7.32
CA GLY A 101 -4.93 -4.48 8.45
C GLY A 101 -4.68 -3.01 8.78
N SER A 102 -5.63 -2.42 9.49
CA SER A 102 -5.60 -0.99 9.84
C SER A 102 -4.31 -0.61 10.56
N ASN A 103 -3.79 0.57 10.24
CA ASN A 103 -2.62 1.17 10.87
C ASN A 103 -1.31 0.36 10.71
N ALA A 104 -1.28 -0.58 9.77
CA ALA A 104 -0.02 -1.24 9.44
C ALA A 104 0.92 -0.26 8.72
N THR A 105 2.21 -0.45 8.91
CA THR A 105 3.26 0.29 8.19
C THR A 105 3.99 -0.68 7.27
N ILE A 106 4.08 -0.32 6.00
CA ILE A 106 4.72 -1.16 4.99
C ILE A 106 6.00 -0.47 4.53
N MET A 107 7.14 -1.05 4.89
CA MET A 107 8.44 -0.59 4.42
C MET A 107 8.64 -1.04 2.96
N PRO A 108 9.66 -0.53 2.25
CA PRO A 108 9.93 -0.94 0.86
C PRO A 108 10.23 -2.43 0.76
N VAL A 109 9.21 -3.21 0.44
CA VAL A 109 9.27 -4.67 0.39
C VAL A 109 8.44 -5.20 -0.77
N ARG A 110 8.62 -6.47 -1.07
CA ARG A 110 7.75 -7.23 -1.96
C ARG A 110 6.90 -8.17 -1.13
N ILE A 111 5.60 -8.15 -1.35
CA ILE A 111 4.65 -9.04 -0.66
C ILE A 111 3.98 -9.93 -1.71
N ALA A 112 4.10 -11.24 -1.50
CA ALA A 112 3.51 -12.25 -2.39
C ALA A 112 1.99 -12.19 -2.39
N ASP A 113 1.38 -12.87 -3.35
CA ASP A 113 -0.07 -13.01 -3.41
C ASP A 113 -0.62 -13.74 -2.17
N ASP A 114 -1.88 -13.51 -1.87
CA ASP A 114 -2.61 -14.26 -0.84
C ASP A 114 -1.99 -14.12 0.55
N VAL A 115 -1.57 -12.91 0.91
CA VAL A 115 -1.00 -12.60 2.23
C VAL A 115 -1.96 -11.74 3.02
N VAL A 116 -2.06 -12.02 4.31
CA VAL A 116 -2.80 -11.20 5.28
C VAL A 116 -1.79 -10.56 6.25
N ILE A 117 -1.87 -9.25 6.39
CA ILE A 117 -1.07 -8.50 7.36
C ILE A 117 -2.01 -8.03 8.46
N GLY A 118 -1.69 -8.38 9.70
CA GLY A 118 -2.50 -7.98 10.86
C GLY A 118 -2.46 -6.48 11.12
N ALA A 119 -3.50 -5.98 11.76
CA ALA A 119 -3.58 -4.56 12.12
C ALA A 119 -2.39 -4.14 12.99
N GLY A 120 -1.91 -2.92 12.80
CA GLY A 120 -0.82 -2.36 13.59
C GLY A 120 0.56 -2.96 13.34
N SER A 121 0.67 -3.85 12.35
CA SER A 121 1.94 -4.52 12.05
C SER A 121 2.92 -3.60 11.33
N VAL A 122 4.22 -3.91 11.44
CA VAL A 122 5.26 -3.22 10.66
C VAL A 122 5.98 -4.27 9.81
N VAL A 123 5.76 -4.21 8.50
CA VAL A 123 6.39 -5.16 7.55
C VAL A 123 7.74 -4.59 7.14
N THR A 124 8.82 -5.24 7.55
CA THR A 124 10.20 -4.78 7.34
C THR A 124 10.98 -5.61 6.35
N ARG A 125 10.45 -6.76 5.93
CA ARG A 125 11.12 -7.70 5.03
C ARG A 125 10.16 -8.19 3.97
N ASP A 126 10.71 -8.65 2.85
CA ASP A 126 9.93 -9.31 1.81
C ASP A 126 9.16 -10.49 2.40
N ILE A 127 7.93 -10.65 1.92
CA ILE A 127 7.09 -11.81 2.26
C ILE A 127 6.91 -12.59 0.96
N THR A 128 7.50 -13.77 0.92
CA THR A 128 7.57 -14.59 -0.30
C THR A 128 6.58 -15.74 -0.32
N THR A 129 5.91 -16.00 0.78
CA THR A 129 4.98 -17.14 0.93
C THR A 129 3.64 -16.64 1.45
N SER A 130 2.55 -17.14 0.87
CA SER A 130 1.19 -16.82 1.35
C SER A 130 1.04 -17.20 2.82
N GLY A 131 0.14 -16.53 3.50
CA GLY A 131 -0.12 -16.76 4.92
C GLY A 131 -0.45 -15.48 5.65
N THR A 132 -0.53 -15.58 6.95
CA THR A 132 -0.86 -14.46 7.84
C THR A 132 0.39 -14.04 8.61
N TYR A 133 0.65 -12.74 8.61
CA TYR A 133 1.82 -12.14 9.25
C TYR A 133 1.36 -11.00 10.15
N ALA A 134 1.98 -10.87 11.30
CA ALA A 134 1.61 -9.80 12.23
C ALA A 134 2.77 -9.43 13.16
N GLY A 135 2.65 -8.26 13.77
CA GLY A 135 3.57 -7.76 14.77
C GLY A 135 4.54 -6.72 14.25
N ASN A 136 5.45 -6.32 15.11
CA ASN A 136 6.51 -5.35 14.81
C ASN A 136 7.86 -5.89 15.31
N PRO A 137 8.75 -6.38 14.44
CA PRO A 137 8.51 -6.57 13.02
C PRO A 137 7.52 -7.71 12.75
N ALA A 138 6.81 -7.62 11.63
CA ALA A 138 5.83 -8.64 11.26
C ALA A 138 6.50 -9.99 11.06
N ARG A 139 5.88 -11.03 11.60
CA ARG A 139 6.35 -12.41 11.48
C ARG A 139 5.17 -13.30 11.12
N ARG A 140 5.46 -14.38 10.41
CA ARG A 140 4.43 -15.33 10.04
C ARG A 140 3.84 -15.98 11.28
N LEU A 141 2.49 -16.03 11.33
CA LEU A 141 1.79 -16.75 12.35
C LEU A 141 1.78 -18.24 11.99
N LEU A 142 2.20 -19.08 12.92
CA LEU A 142 2.33 -20.51 12.68
C LEU A 142 1.01 -21.25 12.82
N THR A 143 -0.01 -20.59 13.33
CA THR A 143 -1.36 -21.17 13.45
C THR A 143 -2.34 -20.28 12.70
N ASP A 144 -3.32 -20.89 12.01
CA ASP A 144 -4.31 -20.19 11.20
C ASP A 144 -5.51 -19.73 12.01
N LYS A 145 -5.29 -19.23 13.19
CA LYS A 145 -6.41 -18.80 14.04
C LYS A 145 -6.21 -17.47 14.65
#